data_babb3cca4a2a800206e9809522df2cf6
#
_entry.id   babb3cca4a2a800206e9809522df2cf6
#
_cell.length_a   1.000
_cell.length_b   1.000
_cell.length_c   1.000
_cell.angle_alpha   90.00
_cell.angle_beta   90.00
_cell.angle_gamma   90.00
#
_symmetry.space_group_name_H-M   'P 1'
#
loop_
_entity.id
_entity.type
_entity.pdbx_description
1 polymer ?
#
loop_
_entity_poly.entity_id
_entity_poly.type
_entity_poly.pdbx_seq_one_letter_code
_entity_poly.pdbx_strand_id
1 'polypeptide(L)'
;MRPLEHGDPRTVGHHRILARIAVGGMAIVYLGRSRGGRAVAVKVMHLEFAADADYRDRFLREVAATRTAGGRYSPGVVDAEPDAPVPWLAMEFLPAVSLREAVREHGPLPPESASALAAGLAEALASVHGEGILHLDLKPGNVLLTAEGPRVIDFGIVGGVRTGGGAQSAGSPGFMSPEQLAGAATGPASDVFSYGATLAYALTGAPRLDDTAGDPLRALVLRCLDRDPAARPSVPELVSATRLTGSGSTALPAAVTAEIDRRAAEVDHPPVAAPAAPPPTPRVSRRAVLLAGGAAVLAVGGGTAAALAFARDTPVRGTALPGTTLPRTTTTTTPPVAPITESDARSMEIIVSGDCTVYSLTTTVNGKAQTARNVALPWRRFVDVPAFPEKVPWRIDFHHSPGTFGFRIDVDGQTYVSSSDQSTSQDVTDFREGTV
;
A
#
# COMPACT_ATOMS: atom_id res chain seq x y z
N MET A 1 11.82 -12.31 2.00
CA MET A 1 11.39 -11.65 3.27
C MET A 1 12.36 -10.53 3.64
N ARG A 2 12.00 -9.62 4.57
CA ARG A 2 12.86 -8.52 5.04
C ARG A 2 13.06 -8.59 6.56
N PRO A 3 14.21 -8.13 7.09
CA PRO A 3 14.44 -8.05 8.53
C PRO A 3 13.41 -7.16 9.22
N LEU A 4 13.22 -7.38 10.52
CA LEU A 4 12.42 -6.47 11.35
C LEU A 4 13.10 -5.12 11.46
N GLU A 5 12.31 -4.06 11.41
CA GLU A 5 12.73 -2.69 11.64
C GLU A 5 12.62 -2.29 13.13
N HIS A 6 13.14 -1.11 13.48
CA HIS A 6 13.23 -0.68 14.90
C HIS A 6 11.87 -0.59 15.62
N GLY A 7 10.81 -0.22 14.91
CA GLY A 7 9.46 -0.09 15.45
C GLY A 7 8.61 -1.37 15.42
N ASP A 8 9.13 -2.46 14.87
CA ASP A 8 8.34 -3.69 14.74
C ASP A 8 8.12 -4.41 16.07
N PRO A 9 6.92 -4.97 16.28
CA PRO A 9 6.63 -5.76 17.47
C PRO A 9 7.50 -7.03 17.48
N ARG A 10 7.99 -7.41 18.65
CA ARG A 10 8.70 -8.69 18.84
C ARG A 10 7.74 -9.84 19.09
N THR A 11 6.54 -9.52 19.56
CA THR A 11 5.45 -10.47 19.78
C THR A 11 4.13 -9.83 19.39
N VAL A 12 3.21 -10.63 18.84
CA VAL A 12 1.82 -10.25 18.57
C VAL A 12 0.94 -11.37 19.11
N GLY A 13 0.08 -11.08 20.08
CA GLY A 13 -0.55 -12.10 20.88
C GLY A 13 0.51 -13.01 21.52
N HIS A 14 0.45 -14.30 21.22
CA HIS A 14 1.46 -15.26 21.66
C HIS A 14 2.45 -15.70 20.56
N HIS A 15 2.40 -15.04 19.39
CA HIS A 15 3.27 -15.33 18.27
C HIS A 15 4.55 -14.52 18.34
N ARG A 16 5.72 -15.18 18.26
CA ARG A 16 7.02 -14.51 18.15
C ARG A 16 7.23 -14.04 16.72
N ILE A 17 7.48 -12.79 16.51
CA ILE A 17 7.68 -12.16 15.20
C ILE A 17 9.15 -12.25 14.80
N LEU A 18 9.41 -12.66 13.56
CA LEU A 18 10.75 -13.00 13.05
C LEU A 18 11.21 -12.12 11.90
N ALA A 19 10.32 -11.80 10.94
CA ALA A 19 10.65 -11.04 9.75
C ALA A 19 9.39 -10.36 9.19
N ARG A 20 9.56 -9.37 8.32
CA ARG A 20 8.48 -8.80 7.51
C ARG A 20 8.30 -9.62 6.23
N ILE A 21 7.08 -10.06 5.95
CA ILE A 21 6.70 -10.69 4.67
C ILE A 21 6.29 -9.60 3.68
N ALA A 22 5.34 -8.74 4.07
CA ALA A 22 4.80 -7.70 3.20
C ALA A 22 4.41 -6.47 4.01
N VAL A 23 4.40 -5.30 3.36
CA VAL A 23 3.86 -4.05 3.90
C VAL A 23 2.74 -3.60 2.97
N GLY A 24 1.52 -3.58 3.49
CA GLY A 24 0.33 -3.09 2.80
C GLY A 24 -0.08 -1.70 3.31
N GLY A 25 -1.09 -1.09 2.65
CA GLY A 25 -1.58 0.23 3.04
C GLY A 25 -2.31 0.28 4.38
N MET A 26 -2.88 -0.85 4.85
CA MET A 26 -3.67 -0.92 6.09
C MET A 26 -3.03 -1.79 7.17
N ALA A 27 -2.09 -2.66 6.79
CA ALA A 27 -1.50 -3.65 7.68
C ALA A 27 -0.10 -4.06 7.21
N ILE A 28 0.70 -4.55 8.15
CA ILE A 28 1.96 -5.23 7.86
C ILE A 28 1.75 -6.72 8.10
N VAL A 29 2.29 -7.55 7.19
CA VAL A 29 2.29 -9.01 7.35
C VAL A 29 3.68 -9.46 7.78
N TYR A 30 3.74 -10.15 8.90
CA TYR A 30 4.97 -10.67 9.49
C TYR A 30 5.03 -12.19 9.40
N LEU A 31 6.23 -12.74 9.26
CA LEU A 31 6.51 -14.11 9.61
C LEU A 31 6.58 -14.22 11.14
N GLY A 32 5.78 -15.11 11.70
CA GLY A 32 5.78 -15.43 13.13
C GLY A 32 5.98 -16.93 13.40
N ARG A 33 6.25 -17.25 14.65
CA ARG A 33 6.22 -18.63 15.19
C ARG A 33 5.18 -18.72 16.30
N SER A 34 4.29 -19.69 16.19
CA SER A 34 3.35 -20.04 17.27
C SER A 34 4.08 -20.65 18.48
N ARG A 35 3.40 -20.82 19.60
CA ARG A 35 3.95 -21.51 20.79
C ARG A 35 4.45 -22.92 20.45
N GLY A 36 3.77 -23.63 19.54
CA GLY A 36 4.17 -24.96 19.07
C GLY A 36 5.28 -24.95 18.00
N GLY A 37 5.90 -23.80 17.70
CA GLY A 37 6.98 -23.68 16.72
C GLY A 37 6.53 -23.63 15.26
N ARG A 38 5.21 -23.67 14.96
CA ARG A 38 4.70 -23.59 13.58
C ARG A 38 4.87 -22.19 13.03
N ALA A 39 5.25 -22.09 11.75
CA ALA A 39 5.30 -20.83 11.03
C ALA A 39 3.88 -20.30 10.79
N VAL A 40 3.69 -19.02 10.99
CA VAL A 40 2.42 -18.30 10.77
C VAL A 40 2.68 -16.97 10.05
N ALA A 41 1.74 -16.55 9.21
CA ALA A 41 1.70 -15.21 8.66
C ALA A 41 0.81 -14.36 9.57
N VAL A 42 1.37 -13.33 10.20
CA VAL A 42 0.67 -12.47 11.15
C VAL A 42 0.43 -11.12 10.53
N LYS A 43 -0.82 -10.84 10.15
CA LYS A 43 -1.28 -9.55 9.62
C LYS A 43 -1.64 -8.65 10.79
N VAL A 44 -0.96 -7.53 10.94
CA VAL A 44 -1.13 -6.55 12.02
C VAL A 44 -1.54 -5.23 11.43
N MET A 45 -2.65 -4.68 11.88
CA MET A 45 -3.13 -3.38 11.43
C MET A 45 -2.12 -2.28 11.78
N HIS A 46 -1.95 -1.29 10.90
CA HIS A 46 -1.16 -0.11 11.24
C HIS A 46 -1.80 0.65 12.42
N LEU A 47 -0.96 1.14 13.33
CA LEU A 47 -1.42 1.80 14.55
C LEU A 47 -2.31 3.02 14.24
N GLU A 48 -2.04 3.73 13.17
CA GLU A 48 -2.82 4.89 12.71
C GLU A 48 -4.28 4.56 12.37
N PHE A 49 -4.58 3.33 11.94
CA PHE A 49 -5.94 2.87 11.64
C PHE A 49 -6.59 2.14 12.80
N ALA A 50 -5.83 1.79 13.84
CA ALA A 50 -6.33 1.00 14.96
C ALA A 50 -7.38 1.72 15.81
N ALA A 51 -7.44 3.06 15.77
CA ALA A 51 -8.46 3.88 16.45
C ALA A 51 -9.70 4.18 15.58
N ASP A 52 -9.63 3.91 14.26
CA ASP A 52 -10.71 4.20 13.32
C ASP A 52 -11.72 3.04 13.28
N ALA A 53 -12.98 3.31 13.60
CA ALA A 53 -14.04 2.30 13.68
C ALA A 53 -14.30 1.64 12.32
N ASP A 54 -14.26 2.39 11.22
CA ASP A 54 -14.53 1.86 9.88
C ASP A 54 -13.44 0.87 9.45
N TYR A 55 -12.16 1.16 9.78
CA TYR A 55 -11.07 0.25 9.49
C TYR A 55 -11.12 -1.01 10.38
N ARG A 56 -11.49 -0.87 11.65
CA ARG A 56 -11.70 -2.03 12.55
C ARG A 56 -12.82 -2.93 12.06
N ASP A 57 -13.94 -2.35 11.66
CA ASP A 57 -15.09 -3.10 11.12
C ASP A 57 -14.73 -3.84 9.82
N ARG A 58 -13.91 -3.24 8.96
CA ARG A 58 -13.38 -3.91 7.77
C ARG A 58 -12.49 -5.09 8.15
N PHE A 59 -11.57 -4.87 9.07
CA PHE A 59 -10.66 -5.92 9.54
C PHE A 59 -11.43 -7.08 10.20
N LEU A 60 -12.43 -6.79 11.03
CA LEU A 60 -13.29 -7.79 11.66
C LEU A 60 -14.01 -8.65 10.60
N ARG A 61 -14.56 -8.01 9.58
CA ARG A 61 -15.20 -8.72 8.46
C ARG A 61 -14.20 -9.56 7.68
N GLU A 62 -13.00 -9.06 7.41
CA GLU A 62 -11.93 -9.81 6.75
C GLU A 62 -11.56 -11.07 7.57
N VAL A 63 -11.42 -10.96 8.89
CA VAL A 63 -11.18 -12.09 9.77
C VAL A 63 -12.30 -13.12 9.68
N ALA A 64 -13.57 -12.68 9.69
CA ALA A 64 -14.72 -13.56 9.58
C ALA A 64 -14.75 -14.28 8.23
N ALA A 65 -14.54 -13.56 7.12
CA ALA A 65 -14.52 -14.16 5.79
C ALA A 65 -13.34 -15.14 5.61
N THR A 66 -12.15 -14.77 6.09
CA THR A 66 -10.97 -15.65 6.02
C THR A 66 -11.20 -16.93 6.83
N ARG A 67 -11.89 -16.86 7.98
CA ARG A 67 -12.25 -18.05 8.76
C ARG A 67 -13.21 -18.97 8.01
N THR A 68 -14.20 -18.40 7.33
CA THR A 68 -15.19 -19.16 6.57
C THR A 68 -14.61 -19.73 5.28
N ALA A 69 -13.81 -18.94 4.55
CA ALA A 69 -13.19 -19.36 3.29
C ALA A 69 -11.92 -20.21 3.47
N GLY A 70 -11.44 -20.35 4.69
CA GLY A 70 -10.21 -21.11 5.01
C GLY A 70 -10.27 -22.56 4.55
N GLY A 71 -9.21 -23.02 3.88
CA GLY A 71 -9.12 -24.38 3.39
C GLY A 71 -8.19 -24.53 2.19
N ARG A 72 -8.61 -25.33 1.18
CA ARG A 72 -7.76 -25.65 0.02
C ARG A 72 -7.33 -24.43 -0.78
N TYR A 73 -8.16 -23.38 -0.85
CA TYR A 73 -7.94 -22.21 -1.73
C TYR A 73 -7.58 -20.92 -0.99
N SER A 74 -7.58 -20.94 0.34
CA SER A 74 -7.20 -19.82 1.19
C SER A 74 -6.46 -20.31 2.43
N PRO A 75 -5.45 -19.59 2.96
CA PRO A 75 -4.77 -19.99 4.18
C PRO A 75 -5.75 -20.02 5.36
N GLY A 76 -5.66 -21.10 6.16
CA GLY A 76 -6.48 -21.25 7.35
C GLY A 76 -6.13 -20.21 8.43
N VAL A 77 -7.14 -19.70 9.14
CA VAL A 77 -6.92 -18.85 10.32
C VAL A 77 -6.43 -19.72 11.48
N VAL A 78 -5.28 -19.37 12.03
CA VAL A 78 -4.68 -20.02 13.20
C VAL A 78 -5.15 -19.34 14.48
N ASP A 79 -5.19 -18.00 14.48
CA ASP A 79 -5.60 -17.19 15.62
C ASP A 79 -5.92 -15.76 15.18
N ALA A 80 -6.73 -15.02 15.94
CA ALA A 80 -7.02 -13.63 15.64
C ALA A 80 -7.57 -12.91 16.87
N GLU A 81 -7.22 -11.64 17.00
CA GLU A 81 -7.74 -10.74 18.03
C GLU A 81 -8.13 -9.40 17.41
N PRO A 82 -9.29 -9.33 16.73
CA PRO A 82 -9.73 -8.12 16.04
C PRO A 82 -10.12 -6.99 17.01
N ASP A 83 -10.43 -7.33 18.26
CA ASP A 83 -10.80 -6.38 19.31
C ASP A 83 -9.59 -5.85 20.12
N ALA A 84 -8.38 -6.36 19.84
CA ALA A 84 -7.15 -5.88 20.47
C ALA A 84 -6.96 -4.37 20.25
N PRO A 85 -6.18 -3.66 21.10
CA PRO A 85 -5.82 -2.26 20.86
C PRO A 85 -5.24 -2.04 19.45
N VAL A 86 -4.43 -2.98 18.96
CA VAL A 86 -4.00 -3.08 17.57
C VAL A 86 -4.50 -4.43 17.03
N PRO A 87 -5.52 -4.44 16.16
CA PRO A 87 -6.08 -5.66 15.58
C PRO A 87 -5.06 -6.49 14.81
N TRP A 88 -5.14 -7.81 14.95
CA TRP A 88 -4.26 -8.73 14.23
C TRP A 88 -4.95 -10.05 13.88
N LEU A 89 -4.42 -10.71 12.85
CA LEU A 89 -4.86 -11.99 12.32
C LEU A 89 -3.64 -12.85 12.03
N ALA A 90 -3.55 -14.03 12.61
CA ALA A 90 -2.55 -15.05 12.32
C ALA A 90 -3.15 -16.13 11.43
N MET A 91 -2.51 -16.38 10.31
CA MET A 91 -2.89 -17.40 9.31
C MET A 91 -1.78 -18.42 9.15
N GLU A 92 -2.11 -19.55 8.56
CA GLU A 92 -1.14 -20.51 8.08
C GLU A 92 -0.13 -19.82 7.16
N PHE A 93 1.17 -20.01 7.43
CA PHE A 93 2.20 -19.52 6.52
C PHE A 93 2.32 -20.47 5.33
N LEU A 94 2.19 -19.93 4.13
CA LEU A 94 2.38 -20.63 2.87
C LEU A 94 3.65 -20.12 2.20
N PRO A 95 4.63 -20.99 1.90
CA PRO A 95 5.70 -20.64 0.99
C PRO A 95 5.11 -20.33 -0.40
N ALA A 96 5.17 -19.08 -0.80
CA ALA A 96 4.46 -18.62 -1.99
C ALA A 96 5.09 -17.36 -2.56
N VAL A 97 4.80 -17.11 -3.84
CA VAL A 97 5.09 -15.86 -4.55
C VAL A 97 3.75 -15.29 -5.00
N SER A 98 3.51 -13.99 -4.83
CA SER A 98 2.28 -13.41 -5.39
C SER A 98 2.35 -13.43 -6.92
N LEU A 99 1.20 -13.58 -7.58
CA LEU A 99 1.14 -13.50 -9.05
C LEU A 99 1.71 -12.17 -9.56
N ARG A 100 1.52 -11.08 -8.80
CA ARG A 100 2.11 -9.77 -9.12
C ARG A 100 3.63 -9.82 -9.15
N GLU A 101 4.26 -10.40 -8.12
CA GLU A 101 5.70 -10.53 -8.04
C GLU A 101 6.22 -11.44 -9.17
N ALA A 102 5.57 -12.59 -9.37
CA ALA A 102 5.97 -13.56 -10.39
C ALA A 102 6.00 -12.93 -11.79
N VAL A 103 4.92 -12.22 -12.17
CA VAL A 103 4.83 -11.57 -13.49
C VAL A 103 5.79 -10.39 -13.60
N ARG A 104 5.95 -9.60 -12.55
CA ARG A 104 6.88 -8.45 -12.55
C ARG A 104 8.33 -8.89 -12.70
N GLU A 105 8.74 -9.99 -12.07
CA GLU A 105 10.13 -10.44 -12.01
C GLU A 105 10.50 -11.39 -13.14
N HIS A 106 9.54 -12.16 -13.63
CA HIS A 106 9.80 -13.22 -14.61
C HIS A 106 9.01 -13.07 -15.91
N GLY A 107 8.18 -12.01 -16.04
CA GLY A 107 7.32 -11.79 -17.19
C GLY A 107 6.00 -12.56 -17.11
N PRO A 108 5.14 -12.43 -18.15
CA PRO A 108 3.87 -13.12 -18.25
C PRO A 108 4.01 -14.64 -18.13
N LEU A 109 2.97 -15.28 -17.58
CA LEU A 109 2.97 -16.72 -17.43
C LEU A 109 2.83 -17.43 -18.80
N PRO A 110 3.50 -18.56 -19.02
CA PRO A 110 3.25 -19.41 -20.17
C PRO A 110 1.78 -19.85 -20.23
N PRO A 111 1.23 -20.09 -21.43
CA PRO A 111 -0.19 -20.47 -21.61
C PRO A 111 -0.64 -21.64 -20.73
N GLU A 112 0.20 -22.66 -20.56
CA GLU A 112 -0.11 -23.82 -19.72
C GLU A 112 -0.23 -23.45 -18.24
N SER A 113 0.71 -22.64 -17.73
CA SER A 113 0.65 -22.13 -16.35
C SER A 113 -0.55 -21.20 -16.14
N ALA A 114 -0.87 -20.36 -17.12
CA ALA A 114 -2.04 -19.48 -17.07
C ALA A 114 -3.37 -20.31 -17.09
N SER A 115 -3.42 -21.39 -17.85
CA SER A 115 -4.59 -22.31 -17.89
C SER A 115 -4.76 -23.02 -16.53
N ALA A 116 -3.68 -23.49 -15.93
CA ALA A 116 -3.72 -24.10 -14.58
C ALA A 116 -4.14 -23.08 -13.52
N LEU A 117 -3.62 -21.84 -13.60
CA LEU A 117 -4.03 -20.74 -12.74
C LEU A 117 -5.53 -20.44 -12.89
N ALA A 118 -6.03 -20.39 -14.13
CA ALA A 118 -7.44 -20.13 -14.43
C ALA A 118 -8.35 -21.18 -13.77
N ALA A 119 -8.01 -22.46 -13.90
CA ALA A 119 -8.76 -23.54 -13.27
C ALA A 119 -8.77 -23.43 -11.74
N GLY A 120 -7.60 -23.25 -11.13
CA GLY A 120 -7.50 -23.12 -9.67
C GLY A 120 -8.23 -21.89 -9.11
N LEU A 121 -8.18 -20.75 -9.80
CA LEU A 121 -8.91 -19.55 -9.38
C LEU A 121 -10.43 -19.69 -9.59
N ALA A 122 -10.89 -20.37 -10.62
CA ALA A 122 -12.32 -20.65 -10.83
C ALA A 122 -12.87 -21.54 -9.68
N GLU A 123 -12.12 -22.57 -9.30
CA GLU A 123 -12.47 -23.43 -8.17
C GLU A 123 -12.42 -22.67 -6.84
N ALA A 124 -11.44 -21.76 -6.66
CA ALA A 124 -11.35 -20.88 -5.48
C ALA A 124 -12.59 -19.98 -5.36
N LEU A 125 -13.00 -19.33 -6.44
CA LEU A 125 -14.22 -18.50 -6.46
C LEU A 125 -15.47 -19.34 -6.20
N ALA A 126 -15.57 -20.53 -6.79
CA ALA A 126 -16.70 -21.43 -6.55
C ALA A 126 -16.79 -21.84 -5.06
N SER A 127 -15.67 -22.12 -4.43
CA SER A 127 -15.61 -22.44 -3.00
C SER A 127 -16.08 -21.28 -2.13
N VAL A 128 -15.56 -20.07 -2.38
CA VAL A 128 -15.88 -18.85 -1.62
C VAL A 128 -17.33 -18.43 -1.79
N HIS A 129 -17.84 -18.48 -3.02
CA HIS A 129 -19.25 -18.16 -3.31
C HIS A 129 -20.20 -19.20 -2.75
N GLY A 130 -19.77 -20.48 -2.67
CA GLY A 130 -20.54 -21.55 -2.00
C GLY A 130 -20.80 -21.28 -0.52
N GLU A 131 -19.93 -20.53 0.13
CA GLU A 131 -20.08 -20.05 1.51
C GLU A 131 -20.80 -18.70 1.61
N GLY A 132 -21.35 -18.18 0.51
CA GLY A 132 -22.03 -16.89 0.46
C GLY A 132 -21.13 -15.68 0.57
N ILE A 133 -19.81 -15.83 0.36
CA ILE A 133 -18.82 -14.76 0.44
C ILE A 133 -18.48 -14.29 -0.97
N LEU A 134 -18.38 -12.98 -1.17
CA LEU A 134 -17.80 -12.36 -2.36
C LEU A 134 -16.37 -11.90 -2.05
N HIS A 135 -15.45 -12.06 -3.02
CA HIS A 135 -14.06 -11.61 -2.81
C HIS A 135 -13.91 -10.10 -2.96
N LEU A 136 -14.44 -9.50 -4.00
CA LEU A 136 -14.50 -8.07 -4.34
C LEU A 136 -13.16 -7.29 -4.41
N ASP A 137 -12.03 -7.94 -4.16
CA ASP A 137 -10.66 -7.38 -4.33
C ASP A 137 -9.70 -8.42 -4.93
N LEU A 138 -10.20 -9.27 -5.83
CA LEU A 138 -9.35 -10.25 -6.53
C LEU A 138 -8.42 -9.51 -7.49
N LYS A 139 -7.11 -9.65 -7.25
CA LYS A 139 -6.04 -9.00 -8.02
C LYS A 139 -4.76 -9.80 -7.91
N PRO A 140 -3.75 -9.56 -8.76
CA PRO A 140 -2.51 -10.33 -8.75
C PRO A 140 -1.73 -10.30 -7.42
N GLY A 141 -1.88 -9.22 -6.63
CA GLY A 141 -1.27 -9.15 -5.29
C GLY A 141 -1.93 -10.07 -4.26
N ASN A 142 -3.21 -10.43 -4.47
CA ASN A 142 -4.01 -11.26 -3.58
C ASN A 142 -4.10 -12.72 -4.06
N VAL A 143 -3.34 -13.08 -5.10
CA VAL A 143 -3.20 -14.46 -5.60
C VAL A 143 -1.79 -14.92 -5.29
N LEU A 144 -1.66 -15.92 -4.42
CA LEU A 144 -0.41 -16.58 -4.07
C LEU A 144 -0.24 -17.83 -4.93
N LEU A 145 0.90 -17.93 -5.59
CA LEU A 145 1.34 -19.13 -6.31
C LEU A 145 2.12 -20.01 -5.34
N THR A 146 1.61 -21.21 -5.08
CA THR A 146 2.25 -22.24 -4.25
C THR A 146 2.56 -23.48 -5.07
N ALA A 147 3.37 -24.39 -4.52
CA ALA A 147 3.63 -25.69 -5.14
C ALA A 147 2.36 -26.54 -5.37
N GLU A 148 1.31 -26.29 -4.59
CA GLU A 148 0.05 -27.05 -4.60
C GLU A 148 -1.04 -26.37 -5.46
N GLY A 149 -0.76 -25.19 -6.03
CA GLY A 149 -1.70 -24.39 -6.82
C GLY A 149 -1.93 -23.00 -6.25
N PRO A 150 -2.85 -22.22 -6.86
CA PRO A 150 -3.13 -20.86 -6.42
C PRO A 150 -3.90 -20.84 -5.11
N ARG A 151 -3.56 -19.87 -4.26
CA ARG A 151 -4.26 -19.53 -3.02
C ARG A 151 -4.70 -18.07 -3.07
N VAL A 152 -5.89 -17.80 -2.62
CA VAL A 152 -6.48 -16.45 -2.61
C VAL A 152 -6.46 -15.92 -1.18
N ILE A 153 -6.01 -14.68 -1.04
CA ILE A 153 -5.90 -13.98 0.24
C ILE A 153 -6.61 -12.63 0.20
N ASP A 154 -6.79 -12.01 1.37
CA ASP A 154 -7.31 -10.65 1.53
C ASP A 154 -8.70 -10.46 0.88
N PHE A 155 -9.72 -11.10 1.45
CA PHE A 155 -11.11 -10.91 1.02
C PHE A 155 -11.52 -9.45 1.20
N GLY A 156 -11.74 -8.76 0.08
CA GLY A 156 -12.11 -7.36 0.05
C GLY A 156 -13.57 -7.17 0.44
N ILE A 157 -13.87 -7.14 1.74
CA ILE A 157 -15.22 -6.95 2.23
C ILE A 157 -15.64 -5.49 2.07
N VAL A 158 -15.86 -5.07 0.84
CA VAL A 158 -16.50 -3.79 0.48
C VAL A 158 -17.99 -4.00 0.19
N GLY A 159 -18.59 -5.01 0.75
CA GLY A 159 -20.02 -5.37 0.61
C GLY A 159 -20.87 -4.90 1.79
N GLY A 160 -20.71 -3.68 2.27
CA GLY A 160 -21.75 -2.99 3.04
C GLY A 160 -22.48 -2.05 2.10
N VAL A 161 -23.80 -2.24 1.95
CA VAL A 161 -24.70 -1.27 1.33
C VAL A 161 -24.30 0.13 1.80
N ARG A 162 -23.86 0.97 0.86
CA ARG A 162 -23.51 2.36 1.17
C ARG A 162 -24.78 3.10 1.62
N THR A 163 -24.96 3.25 2.91
CA THR A 163 -25.79 4.33 3.49
C THR A 163 -24.84 5.47 3.85
N GLY A 164 -24.73 6.44 2.95
CA GLY A 164 -24.09 7.74 3.25
C GLY A 164 -22.60 7.87 2.94
N GLY A 165 -22.29 8.59 1.89
CA GLY A 165 -21.17 9.50 1.69
C GLY A 165 -19.73 9.02 1.99
N GLY A 166 -18.94 8.72 0.96
CA GLY A 166 -17.53 9.05 1.01
C GLY A 166 -16.49 7.95 1.20
N ALA A 167 -16.83 6.67 1.31
CA ALA A 167 -15.81 5.62 1.34
C ALA A 167 -15.37 5.23 -0.08
N GLN A 168 -14.22 5.75 -0.51
CA GLN A 168 -13.54 5.29 -1.71
C GLN A 168 -13.19 3.81 -1.56
N SER A 169 -13.57 3.00 -2.54
CA SER A 169 -13.19 1.60 -2.64
C SER A 169 -11.66 1.50 -2.62
N ALA A 170 -11.11 0.83 -1.62
CA ALA A 170 -9.66 0.63 -1.47
C ALA A 170 -9.14 -0.48 -2.40
N GLY A 171 -9.67 -0.60 -3.62
CA GLY A 171 -9.24 -1.57 -4.63
C GLY A 171 -8.27 -0.96 -5.64
N SER A 172 -7.53 -1.81 -6.35
CA SER A 172 -6.69 -1.40 -7.50
C SER A 172 -7.61 -1.19 -8.72
N PRO A 173 -7.79 0.06 -9.23
CA PRO A 173 -8.83 0.39 -10.21
C PRO A 173 -8.86 -0.50 -11.46
N GLY A 174 -7.69 -0.97 -11.92
CA GLY A 174 -7.59 -1.82 -13.11
C GLY A 174 -8.19 -3.23 -12.97
N PHE A 175 -8.48 -3.68 -11.74
CA PHE A 175 -9.04 -5.01 -11.45
C PHE A 175 -10.49 -4.94 -10.93
N MET A 176 -11.00 -3.75 -10.68
CA MET A 176 -12.35 -3.51 -10.21
C MET A 176 -13.33 -3.56 -11.38
N SER A 177 -14.48 -4.18 -11.17
CA SER A 177 -15.54 -4.22 -12.16
C SER A 177 -16.16 -2.82 -12.38
N PRO A 178 -16.75 -2.56 -13.57
CA PRO A 178 -17.39 -1.29 -13.85
C PRO A 178 -18.47 -0.89 -12.82
N GLU A 179 -19.26 -1.85 -12.35
CA GLU A 179 -20.28 -1.62 -11.31
C GLU A 179 -19.66 -1.27 -9.95
N GLN A 180 -18.50 -1.87 -9.59
CA GLN A 180 -17.76 -1.48 -8.38
C GLN A 180 -17.27 -0.03 -8.47
N LEU A 181 -16.68 0.35 -9.61
CA LEU A 181 -16.20 1.71 -9.85
C LEU A 181 -17.35 2.72 -9.85
N ALA A 182 -18.51 2.33 -10.36
CA ALA A 182 -19.72 3.16 -10.36
C ALA A 182 -20.42 3.22 -8.98
N GLY A 183 -19.97 2.42 -8.01
CA GLY A 183 -20.65 2.29 -6.70
C GLY A 183 -22.02 1.66 -6.79
N ALA A 184 -22.29 0.88 -7.84
CA ALA A 184 -23.51 0.13 -8.03
C ALA A 184 -23.50 -1.18 -7.22
N ALA A 185 -24.60 -1.93 -7.27
CA ALA A 185 -24.70 -3.22 -6.58
C ALA A 185 -23.69 -4.22 -7.14
N THR A 186 -22.92 -4.83 -6.25
CA THR A 186 -21.93 -5.85 -6.58
C THR A 186 -22.46 -7.26 -6.32
N GLY A 187 -21.91 -8.23 -7.02
CA GLY A 187 -22.33 -9.62 -6.92
C GLY A 187 -21.25 -10.59 -7.43
N PRO A 188 -21.57 -11.88 -7.60
CA PRO A 188 -20.65 -12.87 -8.15
C PRO A 188 -20.05 -12.47 -9.50
N ALA A 189 -20.81 -11.76 -10.35
CA ALA A 189 -20.33 -11.24 -11.62
C ALA A 189 -19.20 -10.20 -11.48
N SER A 190 -19.13 -9.47 -10.36
CA SER A 190 -18.04 -8.54 -10.08
C SER A 190 -16.73 -9.29 -9.84
N ASP A 191 -16.77 -10.40 -9.12
CA ASP A 191 -15.59 -11.27 -8.92
C ASP A 191 -15.16 -11.95 -10.25
N VAL A 192 -16.11 -12.28 -11.13
CA VAL A 192 -15.80 -12.80 -12.46
C VAL A 192 -15.06 -11.79 -13.32
N PHE A 193 -15.41 -10.50 -13.24
CA PHE A 193 -14.63 -9.46 -13.91
C PHE A 193 -13.20 -9.39 -13.37
N SER A 194 -13.05 -9.36 -12.03
CA SER A 194 -11.74 -9.31 -11.38
C SER A 194 -10.89 -10.56 -11.67
N TYR A 195 -11.52 -11.73 -11.79
CA TYR A 195 -10.90 -12.96 -12.26
C TYR A 195 -10.37 -12.78 -13.70
N GLY A 196 -11.19 -12.27 -14.62
CA GLY A 196 -10.77 -11.99 -15.99
C GLY A 196 -9.59 -11.02 -16.07
N ALA A 197 -9.65 -9.91 -15.32
CA ALA A 197 -8.58 -8.92 -15.26
C ALA A 197 -7.27 -9.50 -14.64
N THR A 198 -7.40 -10.37 -13.65
CA THR A 198 -6.24 -11.06 -13.02
C THR A 198 -5.59 -12.05 -14.00
N LEU A 199 -6.36 -12.77 -14.78
CA LEU A 199 -5.84 -13.66 -15.83
C LEU A 199 -5.25 -12.88 -17.00
N ALA A 200 -5.88 -11.77 -17.43
CA ALA A 200 -5.29 -10.89 -18.42
C ALA A 200 -3.90 -10.42 -17.98
N TYR A 201 -3.76 -10.00 -16.71
CA TYR A 201 -2.47 -9.64 -16.14
C TYR A 201 -1.49 -10.81 -16.13
N ALA A 202 -1.92 -12.01 -15.80
CA ALA A 202 -1.07 -13.21 -15.85
C ALA A 202 -0.52 -13.48 -17.25
N LEU A 203 -1.32 -13.24 -18.30
CA LEU A 203 -1.00 -13.49 -19.69
C LEU A 203 -0.20 -12.36 -20.37
N THR A 204 -0.32 -11.11 -19.89
CA THR A 204 0.18 -9.93 -20.63
C THR A 204 1.02 -8.99 -19.78
N GLY A 205 0.94 -9.06 -18.45
CA GLY A 205 1.48 -8.07 -17.53
C GLY A 205 0.56 -6.86 -17.32
N ALA A 206 -0.61 -6.82 -17.97
CA ALA A 206 -1.60 -5.75 -17.84
C ALA A 206 -3.01 -6.32 -17.57
N PRO A 207 -3.90 -5.61 -16.85
CA PRO A 207 -5.27 -6.10 -16.56
C PRO A 207 -6.21 -6.00 -17.78
N ARG A 208 -5.65 -6.06 -18.98
CA ARG A 208 -6.35 -5.96 -20.28
C ARG A 208 -5.81 -7.02 -21.24
N LEU A 209 -6.65 -7.41 -22.15
CA LEU A 209 -6.29 -8.36 -23.17
C LEU A 209 -6.73 -7.80 -24.53
N ASP A 210 -5.82 -7.75 -25.48
CA ASP A 210 -6.14 -7.42 -26.85
C ASP A 210 -6.86 -8.60 -27.51
N ASP A 211 -7.83 -8.31 -28.39
CA ASP A 211 -8.56 -9.35 -29.12
C ASP A 211 -7.59 -10.10 -30.02
N THR A 212 -7.30 -11.34 -29.65
CA THR A 212 -6.47 -12.24 -30.47
C THR A 212 -7.23 -13.54 -30.69
N ALA A 213 -7.72 -13.72 -31.89
CA ALA A 213 -8.49 -14.87 -32.29
C ALA A 213 -7.72 -16.21 -32.08
N GLY A 214 -8.40 -17.19 -31.49
CA GLY A 214 -8.00 -18.59 -31.56
C GLY A 214 -7.60 -19.28 -30.27
N ASP A 215 -7.36 -18.53 -29.17
CA ASP A 215 -7.03 -19.14 -27.88
C ASP A 215 -8.27 -19.21 -26.95
N PRO A 216 -8.73 -20.43 -26.58
CA PRO A 216 -9.92 -20.60 -25.74
C PRO A 216 -9.84 -19.89 -24.39
N LEU A 217 -8.66 -19.83 -23.74
CA LEU A 217 -8.49 -19.13 -22.48
C LEU A 217 -8.64 -17.62 -22.67
N ARG A 218 -8.04 -17.05 -23.72
CA ARG A 218 -8.20 -15.62 -24.05
C ARG A 218 -9.64 -15.25 -24.34
N ALA A 219 -10.35 -16.10 -25.11
CA ALA A 219 -11.78 -15.91 -25.37
C ALA A 219 -12.62 -15.92 -24.09
N LEU A 220 -12.30 -16.81 -23.14
CA LEU A 220 -12.96 -16.85 -21.82
C LEU A 220 -12.68 -15.58 -21.02
N VAL A 221 -11.42 -15.13 -20.99
CA VAL A 221 -11.00 -13.90 -20.30
C VAL A 221 -11.76 -12.68 -20.86
N LEU A 222 -11.88 -12.54 -22.17
CA LEU A 222 -12.62 -11.43 -22.78
C LEU A 222 -14.10 -11.44 -22.38
N ARG A 223 -14.74 -12.60 -22.32
CA ARG A 223 -16.12 -12.73 -21.80
C ARG A 223 -16.23 -12.31 -20.34
N CYS A 224 -15.23 -12.61 -19.51
CA CYS A 224 -15.22 -12.17 -18.12
C CYS A 224 -15.11 -10.65 -17.98
N LEU A 225 -14.43 -9.99 -18.93
CA LEU A 225 -14.19 -8.54 -18.94
C LEU A 225 -15.34 -7.74 -19.57
N ASP A 226 -16.47 -8.39 -19.91
CA ASP A 226 -17.63 -7.67 -20.44
C ASP A 226 -18.11 -6.59 -19.44
N ARG A 227 -18.52 -5.44 -19.99
CA ARG A 227 -19.05 -4.33 -19.19
C ARG A 227 -20.39 -4.66 -18.56
N ASP A 228 -21.23 -5.45 -19.26
CA ASP A 228 -22.49 -5.91 -18.74
C ASP A 228 -22.29 -7.12 -17.82
N PRO A 229 -22.58 -7.02 -16.51
CA PRO A 229 -22.46 -8.15 -15.59
C PRO A 229 -23.26 -9.39 -16.03
N ALA A 230 -24.39 -9.20 -16.74
CA ALA A 230 -25.24 -10.28 -17.20
C ALA A 230 -24.66 -11.04 -18.42
N ALA A 231 -23.74 -10.43 -19.17
CA ALA A 231 -23.05 -11.05 -20.29
C ALA A 231 -21.86 -11.90 -19.87
N ARG A 232 -21.38 -11.75 -18.61
CA ARG A 232 -20.25 -12.50 -18.07
C ARG A 232 -20.65 -13.95 -17.80
N PRO A 233 -19.70 -14.90 -17.93
CA PRO A 233 -19.95 -16.29 -17.51
C PRO A 233 -20.22 -16.38 -16.01
N SER A 234 -21.06 -17.33 -15.61
CA SER A 234 -21.21 -17.67 -14.20
C SER A 234 -19.99 -18.44 -13.68
N VAL A 235 -19.79 -18.47 -12.36
CA VAL A 235 -18.67 -19.22 -11.75
C VAL A 235 -18.72 -20.73 -12.06
N PRO A 236 -19.88 -21.41 -12.05
CA PRO A 236 -19.95 -22.79 -12.53
C PRO A 236 -19.54 -22.99 -14.00
N GLU A 237 -19.86 -22.02 -14.88
CA GLU A 237 -19.39 -22.05 -16.27
C GLU A 237 -17.88 -21.85 -16.36
N LEU A 238 -17.27 -20.99 -15.54
CA LEU A 238 -15.80 -20.85 -15.45
C LEU A 238 -15.15 -22.18 -15.06
N VAL A 239 -15.63 -22.83 -14.01
CA VAL A 239 -15.12 -24.14 -13.57
C VAL A 239 -15.23 -25.18 -14.68
N SER A 240 -16.35 -25.20 -15.39
CA SER A 240 -16.57 -26.17 -16.50
C SER A 240 -15.64 -25.88 -17.68
N ALA A 241 -15.51 -24.62 -18.10
CA ALA A 241 -14.68 -24.22 -19.22
C ALA A 241 -13.19 -24.46 -18.96
N THR A 242 -12.71 -24.17 -17.74
CA THR A 242 -11.29 -24.30 -17.40
C THR A 242 -10.86 -25.75 -17.15
N ARG A 243 -11.75 -26.64 -16.74
CA ARG A 243 -11.48 -28.09 -16.66
C ARG A 243 -11.15 -28.71 -18.01
N LEU A 244 -11.75 -28.21 -19.09
CA LEU A 244 -11.53 -28.73 -20.45
C LEU A 244 -10.17 -28.28 -21.02
N THR A 245 -9.63 -27.17 -20.55
CA THR A 245 -8.36 -26.58 -21.01
C THR A 245 -7.16 -26.92 -20.12
N GLY A 246 -7.40 -27.35 -18.87
CA GLY A 246 -6.37 -27.67 -17.90
C GLY A 246 -5.96 -29.14 -17.96
N SER A 247 -4.87 -29.47 -18.64
CA SER A 247 -4.14 -30.71 -18.37
C SER A 247 -3.51 -30.58 -16.99
N GLY A 248 -3.94 -31.40 -16.04
CA GLY A 248 -3.68 -31.41 -14.61
C GLY A 248 -2.25 -31.23 -14.05
N SER A 249 -1.39 -30.50 -14.71
CA SER A 249 -0.06 -30.13 -14.27
C SER A 249 -0.04 -28.66 -13.85
N THR A 250 0.17 -28.40 -12.58
CA THR A 250 0.44 -27.07 -12.00
C THR A 250 1.87 -26.60 -12.30
N ALA A 251 2.34 -26.80 -13.53
CA ALA A 251 3.72 -26.46 -13.88
C ALA A 251 3.91 -24.92 -13.89
N LEU A 252 4.27 -24.39 -12.74
CA LEU A 252 4.78 -23.03 -12.65
C LEU A 252 6.14 -22.94 -13.38
N PRO A 253 6.50 -21.77 -13.94
CA PRO A 253 7.83 -21.55 -14.48
C PRO A 253 8.90 -21.91 -13.44
N ALA A 254 9.99 -22.53 -13.89
CA ALA A 254 11.07 -22.99 -13.00
C ALA A 254 11.61 -21.88 -12.09
N ALA A 255 11.68 -20.64 -12.60
CA ALA A 255 12.12 -19.49 -11.82
C ALA A 255 11.15 -19.17 -10.67
N VAL A 256 9.84 -19.29 -10.89
CA VAL A 256 8.81 -19.09 -9.85
C VAL A 256 8.89 -20.20 -8.81
N THR A 257 9.04 -21.45 -9.24
CA THR A 257 9.21 -22.60 -8.33
C THR A 257 10.45 -22.44 -7.45
N ALA A 258 11.59 -22.07 -8.03
CA ALA A 258 12.82 -21.82 -7.29
C ALA A 258 12.66 -20.70 -6.24
N GLU A 259 11.90 -19.66 -6.55
CA GLU A 259 11.60 -18.59 -5.60
C GLU A 259 10.70 -19.08 -4.44
N ILE A 260 9.71 -19.93 -4.72
CA ILE A 260 8.87 -20.57 -3.69
C ILE A 260 9.75 -21.43 -2.76
N ASP A 261 10.64 -22.26 -3.32
CA ASP A 261 11.57 -23.10 -2.56
C ASP A 261 12.51 -22.25 -1.70
N ARG A 262 13.00 -21.16 -2.23
CA ARG A 262 13.83 -20.20 -1.47
C ARG A 262 13.05 -19.62 -0.28
N ARG A 263 11.79 -19.22 -0.48
CA ARG A 263 10.94 -18.70 0.60
C ARG A 263 10.60 -19.76 1.63
N ALA A 264 10.46 -21.01 1.23
CA ALA A 264 10.29 -22.13 2.15
C ALA A 264 11.53 -22.28 3.04
N ALA A 265 12.74 -22.22 2.47
CA ALA A 265 13.99 -22.30 3.23
C ALA A 265 14.21 -21.10 4.18
N GLU A 266 13.77 -19.90 3.79
CA GLU A 266 13.87 -18.70 4.64
C GLU A 266 13.01 -18.77 5.93
N VAL A 267 12.03 -19.66 6.01
CA VAL A 267 11.20 -19.83 7.21
C VAL A 267 12.02 -20.29 8.41
N ASP A 268 12.98 -21.16 8.18
CA ASP A 268 13.84 -21.70 9.24
C ASP A 268 15.03 -20.77 9.54
N HIS A 269 15.41 -19.96 8.58
CA HIS A 269 16.52 -19.00 8.68
C HIS A 269 16.05 -17.59 8.25
N PRO A 270 15.14 -16.97 9.02
CA PRO A 270 14.60 -15.66 8.65
C PRO A 270 15.72 -14.60 8.64
N PRO A 271 15.64 -13.61 7.75
CA PRO A 271 16.65 -12.57 7.66
C PRO A 271 16.76 -11.78 8.96
N VAL A 272 17.95 -11.65 9.49
CA VAL A 272 18.25 -10.87 10.70
C VAL A 272 18.74 -9.49 10.28
N ALA A 273 18.27 -8.44 10.95
CA ALA A 273 18.80 -7.10 10.73
C ALA A 273 20.32 -7.12 10.95
N ALA A 274 21.07 -6.59 9.99
CA ALA A 274 22.49 -6.36 10.20
C ALA A 274 22.68 -5.48 11.45
N PRO A 275 23.68 -5.77 12.31
CA PRO A 275 23.98 -4.88 13.43
C PRO A 275 24.15 -3.46 12.90
N ALA A 276 23.47 -2.48 13.50
CA ALA A 276 23.63 -1.09 13.13
C ALA A 276 25.15 -0.77 13.16
N ALA A 277 25.66 -0.26 12.04
CA ALA A 277 27.04 0.20 12.02
C ALA A 277 27.24 1.16 13.20
N PRO A 278 28.31 1.00 14.01
CA PRO A 278 28.55 1.92 15.11
C PRO A 278 28.56 3.35 14.55
N PRO A 279 27.95 4.30 15.25
CA PRO A 279 27.94 5.69 14.80
C PRO A 279 29.37 6.10 14.48
N PRO A 280 29.62 6.84 13.40
CA PRO A 280 30.96 7.27 13.05
C PRO A 280 31.54 8.01 14.25
N THR A 281 32.57 7.46 14.84
CA THR A 281 33.29 8.12 15.94
C THR A 281 33.71 9.49 15.44
N PRO A 282 33.36 10.59 16.14
CA PRO A 282 33.74 11.91 15.70
C PRO A 282 35.27 11.92 15.56
N ARG A 283 35.78 12.05 14.35
CA ARG A 283 37.19 12.26 14.10
C ARG A 283 37.54 13.63 14.65
N VAL A 284 37.96 13.70 15.92
CA VAL A 284 38.50 14.90 16.52
C VAL A 284 39.75 15.22 15.71
N SER A 285 39.69 16.23 14.88
CA SER A 285 40.85 16.63 14.09
C SER A 285 41.95 17.10 15.06
N ARG A 286 43.17 16.65 14.81
CA ARG A 286 44.35 17.06 15.65
C ARG A 286 44.50 18.58 15.76
N ARG A 287 43.91 19.33 14.81
CA ARG A 287 43.84 20.80 14.85
C ARG A 287 42.86 21.34 15.90
N ALA A 288 41.73 20.62 16.20
CA ALA A 288 40.79 21.04 17.25
C ALA A 288 41.38 20.83 18.66
N VAL A 289 42.22 19.79 18.84
CA VAL A 289 42.89 19.54 20.13
C VAL A 289 43.97 20.61 20.43
N LEU A 290 44.64 21.12 19.37
CA LEU A 290 45.65 22.18 19.52
C LEU A 290 45.03 23.56 19.83
N LEU A 291 43.80 23.83 19.37
CA LEU A 291 43.10 25.07 19.67
C LEU A 291 42.45 25.07 21.08
N ALA A 292 42.04 23.89 21.57
CA ALA A 292 41.54 23.77 22.95
C ALA A 292 42.65 23.81 24.03
N GLY A 293 43.89 23.38 23.68
CA GLY A 293 45.05 23.46 24.56
C GLY A 293 45.63 24.87 24.72
N GLY A 294 45.39 25.77 23.72
CA GLY A 294 45.87 27.18 23.77
C GLY A 294 45.00 28.13 24.62
N ALA A 295 43.74 27.77 24.85
CA ALA A 295 42.81 28.60 25.64
C ALA A 295 42.88 28.35 27.17
N ALA A 296 43.47 27.23 27.59
CA ALA A 296 43.56 26.87 29.00
C ALA A 296 44.78 27.52 29.77
N VAL A 297 45.69 28.18 29.07
CA VAL A 297 46.90 28.81 29.67
C VAL A 297 46.72 30.30 29.94
N LEU A 298 45.62 30.94 29.49
CA LEU A 298 45.37 32.40 29.69
C LEU A 298 44.26 32.68 30.71
N ALA A 299 43.73 31.70 31.45
CA ALA A 299 42.65 31.86 32.41
C ALA A 299 43.08 31.81 33.89
N VAL A 300 44.40 31.92 34.20
CA VAL A 300 44.95 31.98 35.58
C VAL A 300 45.67 33.31 35.79
N GLY A 301 45.00 34.40 35.61
CA GLY A 301 45.60 35.70 35.93
C GLY A 301 44.61 36.84 35.69
N GLY A 302 43.87 37.22 36.68
CA GLY A 302 43.09 38.47 36.63
C GLY A 302 41.72 38.33 37.26
N GLY A 303 41.70 38.54 38.58
CA GLY A 303 40.49 38.57 39.37
C GLY A 303 39.75 39.89 39.29
N THR A 304 38.53 39.79 39.76
CA THR A 304 37.67 40.80 40.38
C THR A 304 37.30 42.08 39.62
N ALA A 305 36.07 42.21 39.44
CA ALA A 305 35.20 43.37 39.66
C ALA A 305 34.16 43.65 38.62
N ALA A 306 32.98 43.75 39.11
CA ALA A 306 31.83 44.57 38.73
C ALA A 306 30.60 43.83 38.29
N ALA A 307 29.80 43.50 39.29
CA ALA A 307 28.34 43.44 39.20
C ALA A 307 27.77 44.87 39.00
N LEU A 308 26.60 44.92 38.44
CA LEU A 308 25.53 45.92 38.66
C LEU A 308 24.95 46.56 37.39
N ALA A 309 23.64 46.34 37.31
CA ALA A 309 22.60 47.24 36.80
C ALA A 309 22.47 47.41 35.27
N PHE A 310 21.32 47.17 34.67
CA PHE A 310 20.08 47.93 34.83
C PHE A 310 18.92 47.21 34.15
N ALA A 311 17.84 47.14 34.88
CA ALA A 311 16.48 46.89 34.38
C ALA A 311 15.85 48.20 33.89
N ARG A 312 14.73 48.05 33.17
CA ARG A 312 13.74 49.10 32.77
C ARG A 312 13.81 49.43 31.27
N ASP A 313 12.73 49.57 30.52
CA ASP A 313 11.30 49.70 30.79
C ASP A 313 10.55 49.51 29.45
N THR A 314 9.34 48.96 29.50
CA THR A 314 8.27 49.13 28.53
C THR A 314 7.76 50.59 28.46
N PRO A 315 7.01 51.13 27.49
CA PRO A 315 5.66 50.68 27.16
C PRO A 315 5.14 50.89 25.71
N VAL A 316 4.19 50.06 25.34
CA VAL A 316 2.82 50.24 24.84
C VAL A 316 2.40 51.51 24.07
N ARG A 317 1.80 51.30 22.89
CA ARG A 317 0.58 51.88 22.29
C ARG A 317 0.65 51.69 20.79
N GLY A 318 -0.26 51.06 20.10
CA GLY A 318 -1.73 51.11 20.09
C GLY A 318 -2.21 51.98 18.93
N THR A 319 -2.87 51.41 17.96
CA THR A 319 -4.09 51.97 17.35
C THR A 319 -4.54 51.17 16.10
N ALA A 320 -5.71 50.57 16.25
CA ALA A 320 -6.92 50.71 15.43
C ALA A 320 -6.92 50.23 13.98
N LEU A 321 -7.77 49.27 13.77
CA LEU A 321 -8.51 48.91 12.54
C LEU A 321 -9.28 50.12 11.93
N PRO A 322 -9.70 50.13 10.65
CA PRO A 322 -10.74 49.24 10.16
C PRO A 322 -10.67 48.91 8.66
N GLY A 323 -11.50 47.97 8.21
CA GLY A 323 -11.87 47.90 6.79
C GLY A 323 -12.24 46.51 6.30
N THR A 324 -13.45 46.08 6.55
CA THR A 324 -14.21 45.05 5.88
C THR A 324 -14.23 45.27 4.36
N THR A 325 -13.84 44.26 3.59
CA THR A 325 -14.44 43.99 2.27
C THR A 325 -14.22 42.55 1.88
N LEU A 326 -15.32 41.86 1.72
CA LEU A 326 -15.42 40.55 1.03
C LEU A 326 -15.21 40.77 -0.47
N PRO A 327 -14.49 39.92 -1.17
CA PRO A 327 -14.69 39.74 -2.58
C PRO A 327 -15.21 38.36 -2.93
N ARG A 328 -16.42 38.37 -3.41
CA ARG A 328 -16.91 37.88 -4.68
C ARG A 328 -16.30 36.60 -5.21
N THR A 329 -17.13 35.57 -5.19
CA THR A 329 -17.05 34.30 -5.93
C THR A 329 -16.71 34.55 -7.40
N THR A 330 -15.56 34.11 -7.86
CA THR A 330 -15.27 33.98 -9.29
C THR A 330 -15.45 32.52 -9.68
N THR A 331 -16.52 32.30 -10.43
CA THR A 331 -16.80 31.05 -11.17
C THR A 331 -15.71 30.85 -12.21
N THR A 332 -14.86 29.84 -12.04
CA THR A 332 -13.90 29.44 -13.06
C THR A 332 -14.58 28.48 -14.03
N THR A 333 -14.80 28.96 -15.22
CA THR A 333 -15.28 28.21 -16.39
C THR A 333 -14.24 27.16 -16.76
N THR A 334 -14.62 25.90 -16.76
CA THR A 334 -13.83 24.77 -17.27
C THR A 334 -13.71 24.88 -18.79
N PRO A 335 -12.50 24.85 -19.38
CA PRO A 335 -12.35 24.74 -20.82
C PRO A 335 -12.73 23.32 -21.30
N PRO A 336 -13.18 23.15 -22.55
CA PRO A 336 -13.65 21.88 -23.07
C PRO A 336 -12.51 20.87 -23.17
N VAL A 337 -12.79 19.66 -22.71
CA VAL A 337 -11.91 18.49 -22.78
C VAL A 337 -11.79 18.08 -24.26
N ALA A 338 -10.57 18.14 -24.78
CA ALA A 338 -10.22 17.51 -26.04
C ALA A 338 -10.23 15.96 -25.90
N PRO A 339 -10.54 15.20 -26.95
CA PRO A 339 -10.57 13.73 -26.85
C PRO A 339 -9.16 13.21 -26.54
N ILE A 340 -9.06 12.44 -25.46
CA ILE A 340 -7.84 11.76 -25.00
C ILE A 340 -7.63 10.59 -25.96
N THR A 341 -6.57 10.65 -26.77
CA THR A 341 -5.98 9.46 -27.37
C THR A 341 -5.41 8.60 -26.24
N GLU A 342 -5.78 7.33 -26.18
CA GLU A 342 -5.27 6.34 -25.23
C GLU A 342 -3.75 6.35 -25.25
N SER A 343 -3.15 6.88 -24.18
CA SER A 343 -1.72 6.81 -23.94
C SER A 343 -1.50 5.87 -22.75
N ASP A 344 -0.39 5.12 -22.77
CA ASP A 344 0.12 4.24 -21.71
C ASP A 344 0.46 4.98 -20.39
N ALA A 345 -0.38 5.90 -19.96
CA ALA A 345 -0.16 6.72 -18.78
C ALA A 345 -0.50 5.92 -17.51
N ARG A 346 0.41 5.96 -16.54
CA ARG A 346 0.22 5.44 -15.18
C ARG A 346 -0.37 6.55 -14.30
N SER A 347 -1.09 6.17 -13.26
CA SER A 347 -1.63 7.13 -12.30
C SER A 347 -0.74 7.21 -11.06
N MET A 348 -0.20 8.42 -10.80
CA MET A 348 0.52 8.74 -9.57
C MET A 348 -0.42 9.50 -8.63
N GLU A 349 -0.58 9.01 -7.40
CA GLU A 349 -1.32 9.68 -6.33
C GLU A 349 -0.34 10.19 -5.27
N ILE A 350 -0.41 11.48 -4.95
CA ILE A 350 0.31 12.10 -3.85
C ILE A 350 -0.68 12.37 -2.74
N ILE A 351 -0.43 11.81 -1.57
CA ILE A 351 -1.28 11.92 -0.39
C ILE A 351 -0.48 12.64 0.69
N VAL A 352 -1.07 13.70 1.26
CA VAL A 352 -0.51 14.42 2.42
C VAL A 352 -1.47 14.26 3.58
N SER A 353 -0.96 13.87 4.75
CA SER A 353 -1.72 13.57 5.96
C SER A 353 -1.04 14.15 7.19
N GLY A 354 -1.75 14.20 8.31
CA GLY A 354 -1.23 14.69 9.59
C GLY A 354 -2.28 15.44 10.39
N ASP A 355 -1.87 16.00 11.50
CA ASP A 355 -2.69 16.81 12.40
C ASP A 355 -2.27 18.29 12.45
N CYS A 356 -1.28 18.67 11.64
CA CYS A 356 -0.82 20.05 11.50
C CYS A 356 -1.70 20.87 10.55
N THR A 357 -1.58 22.21 10.64
CA THR A 357 -2.17 23.12 9.64
C THR A 357 -1.16 23.37 8.55
N VAL A 358 -1.48 22.99 7.30
CA VAL A 358 -0.61 23.21 6.14
C VAL A 358 -0.94 24.54 5.48
N TYR A 359 -0.06 25.51 5.64
CA TYR A 359 -0.21 26.88 5.10
C TYR A 359 0.02 26.92 3.58
N SER A 360 1.02 26.16 3.11
CA SER A 360 1.27 26.01 1.67
C SER A 360 1.85 24.65 1.36
N LEU A 361 1.45 24.11 0.22
CA LEU A 361 1.89 22.83 -0.33
C LEU A 361 2.09 23.00 -1.83
N THR A 362 3.31 22.80 -2.31
CA THR A 362 3.62 22.77 -3.74
C THR A 362 4.10 21.38 -4.11
N THR A 363 3.40 20.72 -5.01
CA THR A 363 3.80 19.42 -5.55
C THR A 363 4.24 19.58 -6.99
N THR A 364 5.45 19.16 -7.30
CA THR A 364 6.02 19.18 -8.65
C THR A 364 6.22 17.75 -9.12
N VAL A 365 5.64 17.39 -10.26
CA VAL A 365 5.78 16.06 -10.87
C VAL A 365 6.16 16.26 -12.33
N ASN A 366 7.24 15.64 -12.75
CA ASN A 366 7.80 15.78 -14.11
C ASN A 366 7.88 17.26 -14.57
N GLY A 367 8.37 18.13 -13.67
CA GLY A 367 8.51 19.59 -13.92
C GLY A 367 7.22 20.41 -13.87
N LYS A 368 6.03 19.79 -13.71
CA LYS A 368 4.76 20.50 -13.59
C LYS A 368 4.41 20.72 -12.12
N ALA A 369 4.44 21.97 -11.68
CA ALA A 369 4.13 22.37 -10.31
C ALA A 369 2.65 22.72 -10.13
N GLN A 370 2.09 22.36 -8.97
CA GLN A 370 0.80 22.79 -8.48
C GLN A 370 0.92 23.21 -7.03
N THR A 371 0.44 24.41 -6.72
CA THR A 371 0.47 24.96 -5.36
C THR A 371 -0.93 25.07 -4.79
N ALA A 372 -1.12 24.57 -3.57
CA ALA A 372 -2.32 24.75 -2.75
C ALA A 372 -1.96 25.55 -1.50
N ARG A 373 -2.89 26.38 -0.99
CA ARG A 373 -2.71 27.15 0.25
C ARG A 373 -3.84 26.85 1.22
N ASN A 374 -3.54 26.88 2.52
CA ASN A 374 -4.45 26.56 3.59
C ASN A 374 -5.12 25.18 3.37
N VAL A 375 -4.26 24.17 3.24
CA VAL A 375 -4.65 22.85 2.79
C VAL A 375 -5.31 22.09 3.94
N ALA A 376 -6.53 21.63 3.73
CA ALA A 376 -7.19 20.72 4.65
C ALA A 376 -6.61 19.30 4.48
N LEU A 377 -6.23 18.67 5.59
CA LEU A 377 -5.72 17.30 5.61
C LEU A 377 -6.86 16.29 5.91
N PRO A 378 -6.83 15.10 5.31
CA PRO A 378 -5.86 14.62 4.33
C PRO A 378 -6.08 15.25 2.94
N TRP A 379 -4.98 15.60 2.25
CA TRP A 379 -5.01 16.16 0.90
C TRP A 379 -4.47 15.15 -0.11
N ARG A 380 -5.01 15.19 -1.34
CA ARG A 380 -4.65 14.26 -2.40
C ARG A 380 -4.52 14.95 -3.75
N ARG A 381 -3.59 14.46 -4.56
CA ARG A 381 -3.40 14.88 -5.95
C ARG A 381 -3.14 13.66 -6.82
N PHE A 382 -3.87 13.58 -7.93
CA PHE A 382 -3.64 12.59 -8.98
C PHE A 382 -2.91 13.25 -10.15
N VAL A 383 -1.93 12.56 -10.69
CA VAL A 383 -1.11 13.01 -11.82
C VAL A 383 -0.88 11.83 -12.75
N ASP A 384 -1.18 12.03 -14.04
CA ASP A 384 -0.83 11.04 -15.05
C ASP A 384 0.68 11.13 -15.33
N VAL A 385 1.36 10.00 -15.26
CA VAL A 385 2.80 9.87 -15.45
C VAL A 385 3.11 8.84 -16.53
N PRO A 386 4.25 8.95 -17.25
CA PRO A 386 4.62 8.00 -18.29
C PRO A 386 4.69 6.56 -17.81
N ALA A 387 4.48 5.62 -18.72
CA ALA A 387 4.70 4.20 -18.48
C ALA A 387 6.18 3.88 -18.24
N PHE A 388 6.42 2.79 -17.47
CA PHE A 388 7.76 2.26 -17.25
C PHE A 388 8.48 1.97 -18.60
N PRO A 389 9.82 2.23 -18.74
CA PRO A 389 10.83 2.41 -17.70
C PRO A 389 11.20 3.86 -17.37
N GLU A 390 10.43 4.86 -17.79
CA GLU A 390 10.79 6.27 -17.61
C GLU A 390 10.66 6.66 -16.11
N LYS A 391 11.75 7.17 -15.55
CA LYS A 391 11.78 7.67 -14.17
C LYS A 391 11.09 9.03 -14.10
N VAL A 392 10.13 9.16 -13.21
CA VAL A 392 9.37 10.40 -13.02
C VAL A 392 9.89 11.14 -11.79
N PRO A 393 10.56 12.29 -11.96
CA PRO A 393 10.99 13.09 -10.83
C PRO A 393 9.79 13.77 -10.17
N TRP A 394 9.82 13.80 -8.85
CA TRP A 394 8.81 14.48 -8.04
C TRP A 394 9.48 15.29 -6.93
N ARG A 395 8.79 16.38 -6.50
CA ARG A 395 9.17 17.21 -5.36
C ARG A 395 7.93 17.72 -4.66
N ILE A 396 7.96 17.73 -3.33
CA ILE A 396 6.92 18.28 -2.45
C ILE A 396 7.59 19.33 -1.58
N ASP A 397 7.24 20.59 -1.76
CA ASP A 397 7.63 21.70 -0.88
C ASP A 397 6.44 22.02 0.04
N PHE A 398 6.67 22.15 1.35
CA PHE A 398 5.61 22.35 2.31
C PHE A 398 5.99 23.35 3.42
N HIS A 399 4.95 24.05 3.93
CA HIS A 399 5.03 24.92 5.10
C HIS A 399 3.83 24.62 6.00
N HIS A 400 4.08 24.21 7.23
CA HIS A 400 3.03 23.82 8.17
C HIS A 400 3.35 24.22 9.62
N SER A 401 2.28 24.30 10.47
CA SER A 401 2.38 24.50 11.91
C SER A 401 3.02 23.30 12.62
N PRO A 402 3.42 23.42 13.88
CA PRO A 402 3.74 22.26 14.71
C PRO A 402 2.66 21.18 14.63
N GLY A 403 3.07 19.92 14.70
CA GLY A 403 2.22 18.74 14.55
C GLY A 403 2.89 17.68 13.70
N THR A 404 2.14 16.63 13.37
CA THR A 404 2.57 15.58 12.47
C THR A 404 2.29 16.00 11.03
N PHE A 405 3.28 15.86 10.17
CA PHE A 405 3.16 15.99 8.72
C PHE A 405 3.68 14.73 8.06
N GLY A 406 2.87 14.11 7.22
CA GLY A 406 3.25 12.92 6.47
C GLY A 406 2.84 13.03 5.02
N PHE A 407 3.59 12.37 4.14
CA PHE A 407 3.19 12.22 2.75
C PHE A 407 3.43 10.79 2.26
N ARG A 408 2.67 10.39 1.26
CA ARG A 408 2.78 9.13 0.55
C ARG A 408 2.61 9.34 -0.94
N ILE A 409 3.41 8.66 -1.74
CA ILE A 409 3.30 8.64 -3.19
C ILE A 409 3.01 7.22 -3.62
N ASP A 410 1.86 7.04 -4.22
CA ASP A 410 1.41 5.79 -4.79
C ASP A 410 1.43 5.89 -6.32
N VAL A 411 1.86 4.86 -7.03
CA VAL A 411 1.76 4.76 -8.49
C VAL A 411 1.02 3.48 -8.81
N ASP A 412 -0.09 3.60 -9.53
CA ASP A 412 -1.02 2.50 -9.82
C ASP A 412 -1.46 1.76 -8.54
N GLY A 413 -1.66 2.52 -7.45
CA GLY A 413 -2.06 2.00 -6.16
C GLY A 413 -0.96 1.28 -5.37
N GLN A 414 0.29 1.34 -5.81
CA GLN A 414 1.44 0.83 -5.07
C GLN A 414 2.22 1.97 -4.44
N THR A 415 2.46 1.92 -3.13
CA THR A 415 3.27 2.91 -2.42
C THR A 415 4.74 2.80 -2.82
N TYR A 416 5.27 3.87 -3.39
CA TYR A 416 6.69 3.99 -3.73
C TYR A 416 7.47 4.70 -2.65
N VAL A 417 6.88 5.71 -2.04
CA VAL A 417 7.52 6.54 -1.01
C VAL A 417 6.48 6.89 0.05
N SER A 418 6.88 6.80 1.31
CA SER A 418 6.14 7.38 2.43
C SER A 418 7.11 7.95 3.45
N SER A 419 6.76 9.08 4.04
CA SER A 419 7.52 9.71 5.12
C SER A 419 6.56 10.43 6.05
N SER A 420 6.88 10.45 7.35
CA SER A 420 6.20 11.27 8.32
C SER A 420 7.20 11.88 9.28
N ASP A 421 7.04 13.17 9.55
CA ASP A 421 7.88 13.95 10.48
C ASP A 421 6.98 14.58 11.53
N GLN A 422 7.49 14.74 12.76
CA GLN A 422 6.81 15.42 13.86
C GLN A 422 7.60 16.66 14.28
N SER A 423 6.94 17.81 14.24
CA SER A 423 7.50 19.07 14.73
C SER A 423 6.81 19.49 16.04
N THR A 424 7.59 19.83 17.07
CA THR A 424 7.05 20.07 18.42
C THR A 424 6.98 21.54 18.83
N SER A 425 7.65 22.47 18.13
CA SER A 425 7.79 23.82 18.66
C SER A 425 7.83 24.98 17.67
N GLN A 426 7.93 24.76 16.38
CA GLN A 426 8.01 25.84 15.37
C GLN A 426 7.35 25.43 14.06
N ASP A 427 6.92 26.43 13.27
CA ASP A 427 6.49 26.20 11.90
C ASP A 427 7.64 25.64 11.08
N VAL A 428 7.34 24.62 10.25
CA VAL A 428 8.31 23.92 9.41
C VAL A 428 8.14 24.36 7.96
N THR A 429 9.23 24.76 7.34
CA THR A 429 9.32 24.92 5.88
C THR A 429 10.42 23.98 5.40
N ASP A 430 10.06 22.98 4.61
CA ASP A 430 10.99 21.98 4.11
C ASP A 430 10.51 21.42 2.78
N PHE A 431 11.28 20.53 2.18
CA PHE A 431 10.90 19.81 0.97
C PHE A 431 11.32 18.34 1.02
N ARG A 432 10.66 17.54 0.19
CA ARG A 432 11.05 16.16 -0.11
C ARG A 432 11.03 15.98 -1.62
N GLU A 433 12.00 15.22 -2.14
CA GLU A 433 12.10 14.95 -3.57
C GLU A 433 12.63 13.55 -3.84
N GLY A 434 12.36 13.04 -5.04
CA GLY A 434 12.80 11.73 -5.47
C GLY A 434 12.36 11.40 -6.89
N THR A 435 12.43 10.12 -7.22
CA THR A 435 11.94 9.59 -8.50
C THR A 435 11.13 8.31 -8.25
N VAL A 436 10.08 8.11 -9.05
CA VAL A 436 9.28 6.89 -9.09
C VAL A 436 9.36 6.23 -10.44
#